data_3fe2e2a1864235f853bf5e88679e457b
#
_entry.id   3fe2e2a1864235f853bf5e88679e457b
#
_cell.length_a   1.000
_cell.length_b   1.000
_cell.length_c   1.000
_cell.angle_alpha   90.00
_cell.angle_beta   90.00
_cell.angle_gamma   90.00
#
_symmetry.space_group_name_H-M   'P 1'
#
loop_
_entity.id
_entity.type
_entity.pdbx_description
1 polymer ?
#
loop_
_entity_poly.entity_id
_entity_poly.type
_entity_poly.pdbx_seq_one_letter_code
_entity_poly.pdbx_strand_id
1 'polypeptide(L)'
;MKSRRNGGLGRLKKQCLALWVFLLSACSVVQFRPVETIDQVRAGEGYRLQQAMDLAREKENFIVMMISGGGTRAAAFGYGILEALDSQPIYLHGRRSTWLDHIDVVYGVSGGAVLAAYLALHGRDTIPDFENRFLKQNFQRQISRQILSFANMPRLRSPEFGRGDLLQEQFENTLFGKATFGDLAQRRRGPFAVISATDMTAGIEDRKSVV
;
A
#
# COMPACT_ATOMS: atom_id res chain seq x y z
N MET A 1 -5.12 -55.82 -48.02
CA MET A 1 -5.64 -55.22 -46.75
C MET A 1 -4.54 -54.35 -46.11
N LYS A 2 -4.39 -53.12 -46.55
CA LYS A 2 -3.43 -52.15 -46.02
C LYS A 2 -4.00 -50.76 -46.26
N SER A 3 -4.65 -50.14 -45.32
CA SER A 3 -4.85 -48.66 -45.27
C SER A 3 -5.80 -48.31 -44.14
N ARG A 4 -5.30 -48.08 -42.94
CA ARG A 4 -6.09 -47.34 -41.87
C ARG A 4 -5.23 -46.88 -40.70
N ARG A 5 -3.92 -46.58 -40.86
CA ARG A 5 -3.09 -46.12 -39.75
C ARG A 5 -2.59 -44.67 -39.82
N ASN A 6 -2.82 -43.92 -40.86
CA ASN A 6 -2.26 -42.56 -41.03
C ASN A 6 -3.15 -41.40 -40.58
N GLY A 7 -4.41 -41.63 -40.17
CA GLY A 7 -5.32 -40.55 -39.79
C GLY A 7 -5.10 -39.99 -38.38
N GLY A 8 -4.57 -40.80 -37.45
CA GLY A 8 -4.41 -40.42 -36.06
C GLY A 8 -3.23 -39.47 -35.81
N LEU A 9 -2.11 -39.74 -36.47
CA LEU A 9 -0.87 -38.98 -36.29
C LEU A 9 -0.99 -37.55 -36.84
N GLY A 10 -1.76 -37.36 -37.93
CA GLY A 10 -2.00 -36.03 -38.48
C GLY A 10 -2.94 -35.16 -37.63
N ARG A 11 -3.93 -35.77 -36.96
CA ARG A 11 -4.80 -35.08 -36.01
C ARG A 11 -4.05 -34.67 -34.74
N LEU A 12 -3.21 -35.54 -34.20
CA LEU A 12 -2.39 -35.24 -33.00
C LEU A 12 -1.41 -34.09 -33.25
N LYS A 13 -0.74 -34.08 -34.42
CA LYS A 13 0.15 -32.98 -34.83
C LYS A 13 -0.60 -31.64 -34.96
N LYS A 14 -1.80 -31.62 -35.53
CA LYS A 14 -2.62 -30.41 -35.66
C LYS A 14 -3.11 -29.93 -34.31
N GLN A 15 -3.47 -30.81 -33.39
CA GLN A 15 -3.88 -30.46 -32.03
C GLN A 15 -2.70 -29.91 -31.19
N CYS A 16 -1.52 -30.53 -31.30
CA CYS A 16 -0.31 -30.00 -30.65
C CYS A 16 0.10 -28.65 -31.21
N LEU A 17 0.00 -28.45 -32.53
CA LEU A 17 0.29 -27.15 -33.16
C LEU A 17 -0.71 -26.07 -32.74
N ALA A 18 -2.01 -26.38 -32.68
CA ALA A 18 -3.03 -25.47 -32.21
C ALA A 18 -2.82 -25.11 -30.72
N LEU A 19 -2.46 -26.08 -29.88
CA LEU A 19 -2.12 -25.85 -28.47
C LEU A 19 -0.87 -24.98 -28.33
N TRP A 20 0.13 -25.18 -29.18
CA TRP A 20 1.35 -24.36 -29.22
C TRP A 20 1.08 -22.92 -29.64
N VAL A 21 0.25 -22.71 -30.64
CA VAL A 21 -0.19 -21.38 -31.11
C VAL A 21 -1.02 -20.68 -30.00
N PHE A 22 -1.86 -21.42 -29.29
CA PHE A 22 -2.64 -20.88 -28.16
C PHE A 22 -1.75 -20.50 -26.97
N LEU A 23 -0.68 -21.25 -26.70
CA LEU A 23 0.30 -20.94 -25.67
C LEU A 23 1.19 -19.73 -26.03
N LEU A 24 1.43 -19.50 -27.32
CA LEU A 24 2.20 -18.34 -27.80
C LEU A 24 1.38 -17.04 -27.79
N SER A 25 0.05 -17.12 -27.96
CA SER A 25 -0.84 -15.94 -27.91
C SER A 25 -1.22 -15.51 -26.48
N ALA A 26 -0.81 -16.25 -25.44
CA ALA A 26 -1.07 -15.93 -24.05
C ALA A 26 -0.08 -14.92 -23.44
N CYS A 27 0.73 -14.24 -24.25
CA CYS A 27 1.52 -13.10 -23.78
C CYS A 27 0.63 -11.88 -23.60
N SER A 28 -0.01 -11.75 -22.43
CA SER A 28 -0.56 -10.47 -22.04
C SER A 28 0.58 -9.52 -21.74
N VAL A 29 0.81 -8.56 -22.63
CA VAL A 29 1.74 -7.47 -22.37
C VAL A 29 1.12 -6.61 -21.27
N VAL A 30 1.73 -6.60 -20.10
CA VAL A 30 1.38 -5.63 -19.06
C VAL A 30 1.78 -4.27 -19.62
N GLN A 31 0.81 -3.41 -19.87
CA GLN A 31 1.09 -2.04 -20.29
C GLN A 31 1.62 -1.27 -19.08
N PHE A 32 2.89 -0.91 -19.13
CA PHE A 32 3.45 0.06 -18.20
C PHE A 32 2.73 1.40 -18.39
N ARG A 33 2.14 1.91 -17.33
CA ARG A 33 1.64 3.29 -17.30
C ARG A 33 2.71 4.12 -16.61
N PRO A 34 3.49 4.91 -17.35
CA PRO A 34 4.44 5.81 -16.71
C PRO A 34 3.67 6.73 -15.77
N VAL A 35 4.25 6.97 -14.60
CA VAL A 35 3.75 8.00 -13.69
C VAL A 35 3.90 9.34 -14.41
N GLU A 36 2.85 10.14 -14.44
CA GLU A 36 2.92 11.48 -14.99
C GLU A 36 3.99 12.27 -14.22
N THR A 37 5.00 12.72 -14.94
CA THR A 37 6.04 13.56 -14.35
C THR A 37 5.55 15.00 -14.29
N ILE A 38 5.85 15.68 -13.20
CA ILE A 38 5.59 17.11 -13.08
C ILE A 38 6.83 17.88 -13.53
N ASP A 39 6.66 18.91 -14.36
CA ASP A 39 7.76 19.72 -14.88
C ASP A 39 8.39 20.60 -13.78
N GLN A 40 7.61 21.00 -12.80
CA GLN A 40 8.04 21.86 -11.70
C GLN A 40 7.39 21.45 -10.37
N VAL A 41 8.21 21.40 -9.31
CA VAL A 41 7.73 21.26 -7.94
C VAL A 41 7.23 22.60 -7.44
N ARG A 42 5.93 22.70 -7.14
CA ARG A 42 5.32 23.90 -6.56
C ARG A 42 5.21 23.75 -5.05
N ALA A 43 5.95 24.55 -4.32
CA ALA A 43 6.07 24.42 -2.86
C ALA A 43 4.72 24.55 -2.09
N GLY A 44 3.75 25.27 -2.65
CA GLY A 44 2.42 25.47 -2.04
C GLY A 44 1.36 24.44 -2.41
N GLU A 45 1.67 23.49 -3.31
CA GLU A 45 0.71 22.51 -3.81
C GLU A 45 0.99 21.09 -3.30
N GLY A 46 -0.06 20.29 -3.18
CA GLY A 46 0.03 18.87 -2.80
C GLY A 46 0.06 18.63 -1.29
N TYR A 47 0.46 17.42 -0.92
CA TYR A 47 0.53 16.96 0.46
C TYR A 47 1.89 17.33 1.07
N ARG A 48 1.95 18.42 1.82
CA ARG A 48 3.20 19.01 2.33
C ARG A 48 3.24 19.07 3.84
N LEU A 49 4.34 18.60 4.44
CA LEU A 49 4.56 18.66 5.89
C LEU A 49 4.53 20.11 6.41
N GLN A 50 4.96 21.08 5.60
CA GLN A 50 4.89 22.48 5.97
C GLN A 50 3.50 22.93 6.40
N GLN A 51 2.45 22.44 5.74
CA GLN A 51 1.05 22.74 6.10
C GLN A 51 0.70 22.25 7.51
N ALA A 52 1.18 21.06 7.88
CA ALA A 52 0.99 20.53 9.23
C ALA A 52 1.79 21.32 10.27
N MET A 53 3.00 21.73 9.92
CA MET A 53 3.86 22.54 10.80
C MET A 53 3.31 23.97 11.01
N ASP A 54 2.71 24.56 9.99
CA ASP A 54 2.09 25.89 10.11
C ASP A 54 0.86 25.84 11.04
N LEU A 55 0.03 24.81 10.90
CA LEU A 55 -1.07 24.56 11.84
C LEU A 55 -0.60 24.30 13.26
N ALA A 56 0.57 23.65 13.42
CA ALA A 56 1.17 23.36 14.71
C ALA A 56 1.60 24.62 15.48
N ARG A 57 2.02 25.68 14.77
CA ARG A 57 2.44 26.95 15.39
C ARG A 57 1.33 27.67 16.14
N GLU A 58 0.10 27.37 15.78
CA GLU A 58 -1.09 27.96 16.42
C GLU A 58 -1.58 27.13 17.61
N LYS A 59 -1.00 25.95 17.83
CA LYS A 59 -1.40 25.02 18.89
C LYS A 59 -0.50 25.16 20.13
N GLU A 60 -1.08 25.05 21.29
CA GLU A 60 -0.35 24.97 22.56
C GLU A 60 0.50 23.70 22.68
N ASN A 61 0.00 22.58 22.13
CA ASN A 61 0.68 21.28 22.14
C ASN A 61 0.72 20.71 20.72
N PHE A 62 1.86 20.15 20.33
CA PHE A 62 2.07 19.48 19.06
C PHE A 62 2.57 18.05 19.29
N ILE A 63 1.76 17.05 18.92
CA ILE A 63 2.01 15.65 19.22
C ILE A 63 2.42 14.91 17.95
N VAL A 64 3.61 14.34 17.98
CA VAL A 64 4.14 13.49 16.89
C VAL A 64 4.26 12.06 17.38
N MET A 65 3.62 11.13 16.68
CA MET A 65 3.77 9.71 16.90
C MET A 65 4.72 9.12 15.87
N MET A 66 5.77 8.42 16.31
CA MET A 66 6.74 7.75 15.44
C MET A 66 6.61 6.24 15.55
N ILE A 67 6.45 5.56 14.43
CA ILE A 67 6.30 4.11 14.36
C ILE A 67 7.44 3.52 13.54
N SER A 68 8.30 2.74 14.19
CA SER A 68 9.48 2.15 13.57
C SER A 68 9.13 1.09 12.52
N GLY A 69 10.10 0.74 11.70
CA GLY A 69 10.03 -0.43 10.83
C GLY A 69 10.05 -1.74 11.62
N GLY A 70 9.64 -2.83 10.99
CA GLY A 70 9.60 -4.16 11.61
C GLY A 70 8.43 -5.04 11.13
N GLY A 71 7.87 -4.73 9.97
CA GLY A 71 6.75 -5.47 9.37
C GLY A 71 5.49 -5.42 10.21
N THR A 72 4.71 -6.49 10.17
CA THR A 72 3.43 -6.59 10.91
C THR A 72 3.59 -6.41 12.42
N ARG A 73 4.75 -6.80 12.99
CA ARG A 73 5.01 -6.66 14.44
C ARG A 73 5.10 -5.20 14.86
N ALA A 74 5.79 -4.36 14.10
CA ALA A 74 5.89 -2.94 14.38
C ALA A 74 4.53 -2.25 14.23
N ALA A 75 3.76 -2.61 13.20
CA ALA A 75 2.39 -2.14 13.03
C ALA A 75 1.48 -2.56 14.20
N ALA A 76 1.59 -3.82 14.68
CA ALA A 76 0.82 -4.31 15.82
C ALA A 76 1.17 -3.58 17.11
N PHE A 77 2.46 -3.34 17.35
CA PHE A 77 2.89 -2.56 18.52
C PHE A 77 2.36 -1.12 18.47
N GLY A 78 2.51 -0.46 17.32
CA GLY A 78 1.97 0.89 17.12
C GLY A 78 0.44 0.93 17.27
N TYR A 79 -0.26 -0.07 16.76
CA TYR A 79 -1.70 -0.20 16.91
C TYR A 79 -2.13 -0.34 18.39
N GLY A 80 -1.44 -1.16 19.18
CA GLY A 80 -1.71 -1.26 20.61
C GLY A 80 -1.50 0.07 21.36
N ILE A 81 -0.53 0.88 20.93
CA ILE A 81 -0.37 2.25 21.46
C ILE A 81 -1.57 3.12 21.07
N LEU A 82 -2.08 3.04 19.83
CA LEU A 82 -3.26 3.79 19.42
C LEU A 82 -4.49 3.40 20.23
N GLU A 83 -4.70 2.10 20.50
CA GLU A 83 -5.79 1.62 21.37
C GLU A 83 -5.65 2.18 22.79
N ALA A 84 -4.44 2.19 23.34
CA ALA A 84 -4.19 2.76 24.65
C ALA A 84 -4.48 4.27 24.69
N LEU A 85 -4.06 5.02 23.67
CA LEU A 85 -4.33 6.45 23.55
C LEU A 85 -5.82 6.75 23.36
N ASP A 86 -6.55 5.90 22.63
CA ASP A 86 -7.99 6.02 22.47
C ASP A 86 -8.76 5.73 23.74
N SER A 87 -8.26 4.81 24.57
CA SER A 87 -8.89 4.43 25.83
C SER A 87 -8.69 5.46 26.94
N GLN A 88 -7.77 6.42 26.78
CA GLN A 88 -7.45 7.44 27.80
C GLN A 88 -8.23 8.73 27.53
N PRO A 89 -9.31 9.00 28.28
CA PRO A 89 -10.05 10.24 28.14
C PRO A 89 -9.25 11.42 28.68
N ILE A 90 -9.30 12.51 27.97
CA ILE A 90 -8.77 13.81 28.41
C ILE A 90 -9.86 14.87 28.31
N TYR A 91 -9.71 15.94 29.08
CA TYR A 91 -10.62 17.08 29.05
C TYR A 91 -9.84 18.32 28.63
N LEU A 92 -10.10 18.80 27.43
CA LEU A 92 -9.50 20.01 26.89
C LEU A 92 -10.60 21.03 26.60
N HIS A 93 -10.42 22.24 27.15
CA HIS A 93 -11.41 23.35 27.02
C HIS A 93 -12.84 22.91 27.36
N GLY A 94 -13.01 22.08 28.40
CA GLY A 94 -14.32 21.57 28.82
C GLY A 94 -14.95 20.50 27.94
N ARG A 95 -14.25 20.03 26.93
CA ARG A 95 -14.71 18.93 26.04
C ARG A 95 -13.96 17.66 26.33
N ARG A 96 -14.70 16.54 26.36
CA ARG A 96 -14.11 15.21 26.44
C ARG A 96 -13.54 14.83 25.11
N SER A 97 -12.30 14.34 25.10
CA SER A 97 -11.55 13.84 23.94
C SER A 97 -10.67 12.68 24.37
N THR A 98 -9.81 12.17 23.51
CA THR A 98 -8.78 11.17 23.82
C THR A 98 -7.43 11.63 23.26
N TRP A 99 -6.34 11.08 23.75
CA TRP A 99 -5.01 11.40 23.22
C TRP A 99 -4.87 11.07 21.73
N LEU A 100 -5.60 10.05 21.25
CA LEU A 100 -5.63 9.68 19.83
C LEU A 100 -6.06 10.85 18.94
N ASP A 101 -7.08 11.61 19.36
CA ASP A 101 -7.63 12.74 18.61
C ASP A 101 -6.67 13.94 18.51
N HIS A 102 -5.62 13.94 19.34
CA HIS A 102 -4.66 15.04 19.43
C HIS A 102 -3.30 14.73 18.79
N ILE A 103 -3.15 13.57 18.13
CA ILE A 103 -1.97 13.30 17.32
C ILE A 103 -2.03 14.20 16.07
N ASP A 104 -1.03 15.07 15.90
CA ASP A 104 -0.94 16.00 14.78
C ASP A 104 -0.23 15.39 13.58
N VAL A 105 0.86 14.68 13.86
CA VAL A 105 1.68 14.01 12.84
C VAL A 105 1.94 12.57 13.25
N VAL A 106 1.83 11.66 12.29
CA VAL A 106 2.28 10.28 12.43
C VAL A 106 3.38 10.00 11.42
N TYR A 107 4.54 9.59 11.91
CA TYR A 107 5.68 9.17 11.09
C TYR A 107 5.79 7.66 11.11
N GLY A 108 5.87 7.05 9.93
CA GLY A 108 5.95 5.60 9.81
C GLY A 108 7.03 5.11 8.86
N VAL A 109 7.71 4.04 9.24
CA VAL A 109 8.73 3.36 8.44
C VAL A 109 8.29 1.94 8.14
N SER A 110 8.33 1.49 6.87
CA SER A 110 7.99 0.10 6.46
C SER A 110 6.62 -0.34 7.00
N GLY A 111 6.55 -1.38 7.85
CA GLY A 111 5.29 -1.83 8.45
C GLY A 111 4.60 -0.75 9.30
N GLY A 112 5.36 0.12 9.98
CA GLY A 112 4.83 1.28 10.67
C GLY A 112 4.22 2.32 9.73
N ALA A 113 4.74 2.42 8.49
CA ALA A 113 4.19 3.30 7.46
C ALA A 113 2.77 2.87 7.02
N VAL A 114 2.49 1.57 7.02
CA VAL A 114 1.15 1.04 6.71
C VAL A 114 0.13 1.52 7.74
N LEU A 115 0.48 1.41 9.03
CA LEU A 115 -0.39 1.91 10.11
C LEU A 115 -0.52 3.43 10.06
N ALA A 116 0.57 4.16 9.83
CA ALA A 116 0.55 5.61 9.75
C ALA A 116 -0.35 6.11 8.61
N ALA A 117 -0.24 5.53 7.42
CA ALA A 117 -1.09 5.86 6.27
C ALA A 117 -2.56 5.50 6.54
N TYR A 118 -2.82 4.35 7.17
CA TYR A 118 -4.17 3.92 7.50
C TYR A 118 -4.82 4.87 8.52
N LEU A 119 -4.09 5.24 9.58
CA LEU A 119 -4.55 6.20 10.58
C LEU A 119 -4.85 7.57 9.97
N ALA A 120 -3.98 8.07 9.09
CA ALA A 120 -4.21 9.35 8.43
C ALA A 120 -5.49 9.35 7.57
N LEU A 121 -5.73 8.26 6.85
CA LEU A 121 -6.88 8.13 5.96
C LEU A 121 -8.20 7.93 6.73
N HIS A 122 -8.19 7.04 7.73
CA HIS A 122 -9.40 6.58 8.42
C HIS A 122 -9.62 7.23 9.79
N GLY A 123 -8.60 7.88 10.35
CA GLY A 123 -8.70 8.50 11.67
C GLY A 123 -9.07 7.47 12.73
N ARG A 124 -10.07 7.78 13.53
CA ARG A 124 -10.55 6.95 14.64
C ARG A 124 -11.08 5.58 14.24
N ASP A 125 -11.57 5.43 13.00
CA ASP A 125 -12.02 4.13 12.47
C ASP A 125 -10.87 3.13 12.32
N THR A 126 -9.62 3.56 12.48
CA THR A 126 -8.46 2.68 12.56
C THR A 126 -8.59 1.65 13.67
N ILE A 127 -9.15 2.04 14.83
CA ILE A 127 -9.24 1.16 16.01
C ILE A 127 -10.10 -0.08 15.74
N PRO A 128 -11.36 0.01 15.26
CA PRO A 128 -12.16 -1.20 15.01
C PRO A 128 -11.71 -2.00 13.78
N ASP A 129 -11.05 -1.36 12.81
CA ASP A 129 -10.89 -1.94 11.48
C ASP A 129 -9.52 -2.53 11.19
N PHE A 130 -8.44 -1.87 11.63
CA PHE A 130 -7.06 -2.20 11.21
C PHE A 130 -6.62 -3.60 11.62
N GLU A 131 -7.01 -4.04 12.80
CA GLU A 131 -6.69 -5.38 13.30
C GLU A 131 -7.16 -6.45 12.32
N ASN A 132 -8.42 -6.38 11.91
CA ASN A 132 -9.01 -7.37 11.02
C ASN A 132 -8.53 -7.24 9.57
N ARG A 133 -8.31 -6.00 9.10
CA ARG A 133 -7.91 -5.73 7.72
C ARG A 133 -6.42 -5.95 7.47
N PHE A 134 -5.57 -5.80 8.49
CA PHE A 134 -4.13 -5.91 8.35
C PHE A 134 -3.50 -6.93 9.31
N LEU A 135 -3.65 -6.77 10.63
CA LEU A 135 -2.86 -7.55 11.60
C LEU A 135 -3.20 -9.04 11.58
N LYS A 136 -4.47 -9.38 11.40
CA LYS A 136 -4.95 -10.77 11.27
C LYS A 136 -4.77 -11.36 9.88
N GLN A 137 -4.28 -10.58 8.90
CA GLN A 137 -4.05 -11.06 7.54
C GLN A 137 -2.62 -11.57 7.37
N ASN A 138 -2.48 -12.68 6.67
CA ASN A 138 -1.17 -13.20 6.28
C ASN A 138 -0.81 -12.72 4.86
N PHE A 139 -0.43 -11.45 4.73
CA PHE A 139 -0.06 -10.84 3.45
C PHE A 139 1.05 -11.60 2.73
N GLN A 140 2.07 -12.07 3.46
CA GLN A 140 3.16 -12.84 2.86
C GLN A 140 2.67 -14.13 2.21
N ARG A 141 1.78 -14.86 2.86
CA ARG A 141 1.18 -16.08 2.30
C ARG A 141 0.28 -15.76 1.10
N GLN A 142 -0.48 -14.66 1.17
CA GLN A 142 -1.36 -14.23 0.09
C GLN A 142 -0.54 -13.87 -1.16
N ILE A 143 0.52 -13.07 -1.03
CA ILE A 143 1.43 -12.71 -2.12
C ILE A 143 2.13 -13.96 -2.68
N SER A 144 2.61 -14.87 -1.82
CA SER A 144 3.24 -16.11 -2.28
C SER A 144 2.27 -16.98 -3.10
N ARG A 145 1.00 -17.06 -2.70
CA ARG A 145 -0.04 -17.75 -3.48
C ARG A 145 -0.32 -17.07 -4.82
N GLN A 146 -0.32 -15.74 -4.85
CA GLN A 146 -0.51 -14.99 -6.09
C GLN A 146 0.65 -15.19 -7.06
N ILE A 147 1.88 -15.24 -6.58
CA ILE A 147 3.08 -15.55 -7.38
C ILE A 147 2.98 -16.95 -8.00
N LEU A 148 2.50 -17.93 -7.24
CA LEU A 148 2.33 -19.30 -7.70
C LEU A 148 1.06 -19.54 -8.52
N SER A 149 0.22 -18.52 -8.69
CA SER A 149 -1.01 -18.63 -9.47
C SER A 149 -0.73 -18.63 -10.97
N PHE A 150 -1.30 -19.59 -11.68
CA PHE A 150 -1.25 -19.63 -13.14
C PHE A 150 -1.80 -18.36 -13.80
N ALA A 151 -2.78 -17.69 -13.18
CA ALA A 151 -3.36 -16.44 -13.68
C ALA A 151 -2.35 -15.28 -13.70
N ASN A 152 -1.40 -15.25 -12.75
CA ASN A 152 -0.39 -14.20 -12.66
C ASN A 152 0.91 -14.52 -13.40
N MET A 153 1.08 -15.77 -13.85
CA MET A 153 2.32 -16.19 -14.51
C MET A 153 2.66 -15.36 -15.78
N PRO A 154 1.72 -14.98 -16.64
CA PRO A 154 2.02 -14.10 -17.78
C PRO A 154 2.46 -12.71 -17.33
N ARG A 155 1.86 -12.17 -16.27
CA ARG A 155 2.16 -10.83 -15.71
C ARG A 155 3.56 -10.80 -15.08
N LEU A 156 3.92 -11.84 -14.34
CA LEU A 156 5.22 -11.98 -13.67
C LEU A 156 6.39 -12.23 -14.63
N ARG A 157 6.12 -12.57 -15.90
CA ARG A 157 7.13 -12.65 -16.97
C ARG A 157 7.45 -11.28 -17.58
N SER A 158 6.60 -10.29 -17.37
CA SER A 158 6.89 -8.92 -17.78
C SER A 158 7.95 -8.32 -16.87
N PRO A 159 9.00 -7.67 -17.41
CA PRO A 159 9.99 -6.96 -16.60
C PRO A 159 9.39 -5.78 -15.82
N GLU A 160 8.20 -5.35 -16.19
CA GLU A 160 7.47 -4.20 -15.63
C GLU A 160 6.55 -4.59 -14.48
N PHE A 161 6.41 -5.88 -14.17
CA PHE A 161 5.51 -6.37 -13.13
C PHE A 161 6.21 -7.32 -12.17
N GLY A 162 6.18 -7.03 -10.89
CA GLY A 162 6.87 -7.80 -9.88
C GLY A 162 6.11 -7.97 -8.57
N ARG A 163 6.82 -8.37 -7.53
CA ARG A 163 6.25 -8.55 -6.19
C ARG A 163 5.71 -7.24 -5.58
N GLY A 164 6.32 -6.11 -5.94
CA GLY A 164 5.88 -4.79 -5.50
C GLY A 164 4.47 -4.48 -5.97
N ASP A 165 4.19 -4.76 -7.25
CA ASP A 165 2.88 -4.53 -7.85
C ASP A 165 1.80 -5.43 -7.22
N LEU A 166 2.14 -6.70 -6.94
CA LEU A 166 1.22 -7.60 -6.21
C LEU A 166 0.93 -7.09 -4.79
N LEU A 167 1.93 -6.54 -4.11
CA LEU A 167 1.75 -5.95 -2.78
C LEU A 167 0.89 -4.69 -2.85
N GLN A 168 1.12 -3.84 -3.85
CA GLN A 168 0.31 -2.66 -4.11
C GLN A 168 -1.15 -3.05 -4.34
N GLU A 169 -1.43 -3.98 -5.26
CA GLU A 169 -2.78 -4.50 -5.52
C GLU A 169 -3.44 -5.05 -4.24
N GLN A 170 -2.65 -5.75 -3.41
CA GLN A 170 -3.16 -6.29 -2.15
C GLN A 170 -3.54 -5.16 -1.18
N PHE A 171 -2.72 -4.11 -1.06
CA PHE A 171 -3.00 -2.96 -0.21
C PHE A 171 -4.18 -2.14 -0.74
N GLU A 172 -4.29 -1.94 -2.05
CA GLU A 172 -5.45 -1.32 -2.67
C GLU A 172 -6.74 -2.07 -2.33
N ASN A 173 -6.74 -3.39 -2.46
CA ASN A 173 -7.94 -4.19 -2.25
C ASN A 173 -8.36 -4.32 -0.77
N THR A 174 -7.41 -4.21 0.17
CA THR A 174 -7.68 -4.53 1.59
C THR A 174 -7.66 -3.32 2.51
N LEU A 175 -6.84 -2.30 2.22
CA LEU A 175 -6.56 -1.22 3.16
C LEU A 175 -6.94 0.16 2.65
N PHE A 176 -6.46 0.52 1.46
CA PHE A 176 -6.46 1.91 1.02
C PHE A 176 -7.43 2.20 -0.11
N GLY A 177 -7.97 1.16 -0.79
CA GLY A 177 -8.68 1.37 -2.04
C GLY A 177 -7.77 2.07 -3.05
N LYS A 178 -8.30 3.06 -3.74
CA LYS A 178 -7.53 3.90 -4.68
C LYS A 178 -7.12 5.25 -4.07
N ALA A 179 -6.97 5.31 -2.76
CA ALA A 179 -6.58 6.55 -2.09
C ALA A 179 -5.15 6.98 -2.48
N THR A 180 -4.98 8.26 -2.65
CA THR A 180 -3.73 8.92 -3.04
C THR A 180 -3.29 9.91 -1.96
N PHE A 181 -2.07 10.43 -2.07
CA PHE A 181 -1.64 11.55 -1.22
C PHE A 181 -2.47 12.83 -1.47
N GLY A 182 -3.04 13.00 -2.67
CA GLY A 182 -4.01 14.07 -2.94
C GLY A 182 -5.27 13.92 -2.11
N ASP A 183 -5.75 12.69 -1.90
CA ASP A 183 -6.88 12.41 -1.02
C ASP A 183 -6.55 12.72 0.44
N LEU A 184 -5.34 12.38 0.90
CA LEU A 184 -4.89 12.76 2.24
C LEU A 184 -4.79 14.28 2.42
N ALA A 185 -4.39 15.01 1.39
CA ALA A 185 -4.35 16.47 1.43
C ALA A 185 -5.75 17.09 1.63
N GLN A 186 -6.76 16.52 0.97
CA GLN A 186 -8.10 17.11 0.89
C GLN A 186 -9.07 16.57 1.95
N ARG A 187 -8.97 15.29 2.30
CA ARG A 187 -10.00 14.59 3.08
C ARG A 187 -9.45 13.60 4.12
N ARG A 188 -8.22 13.79 4.62
CA ARG A 188 -7.74 12.97 5.72
C ARG A 188 -8.63 13.12 6.94
N ARG A 189 -8.82 12.03 7.66
CA ARG A 189 -9.65 11.97 8.87
C ARG A 189 -8.81 11.88 10.14
N GLY A 190 -7.52 11.60 9.99
CA GLY A 190 -6.54 11.47 11.07
C GLY A 190 -5.39 12.47 10.96
N PRO A 191 -4.28 12.21 11.65
CA PRO A 191 -3.09 13.05 11.66
C PRO A 191 -2.44 13.18 10.28
N PHE A 192 -1.54 14.12 10.15
CA PHE A 192 -0.69 14.22 8.96
C PHE A 192 0.30 13.05 8.96
N ALA A 193 0.33 12.25 7.87
CA ALA A 193 1.22 11.10 7.77
C ALA A 193 2.51 11.45 7.02
N VAL A 194 3.64 11.04 7.59
CA VAL A 194 4.95 11.02 6.92
C VAL A 194 5.34 9.57 6.70
N ILE A 195 5.47 9.18 5.42
CA ILE A 195 5.81 7.82 5.01
C ILE A 195 7.27 7.79 4.57
N SER A 196 8.08 7.00 5.28
CA SER A 196 9.47 6.81 4.93
C SER A 196 9.69 5.47 4.22
N ALA A 197 10.39 5.52 3.12
CA ALA A 197 10.81 4.36 2.35
C ALA A 197 12.30 4.48 1.98
N THR A 198 12.94 3.35 1.68
CA THR A 198 14.33 3.35 1.20
C THR A 198 14.34 3.20 -0.31
N ASP A 199 14.98 4.12 -1.00
CA ASP A 199 15.32 3.94 -2.39
C ASP A 199 16.49 2.96 -2.48
N MET A 200 16.18 1.73 -2.93
CA MET A 200 17.17 0.65 -3.03
C MET A 200 18.22 0.91 -4.11
N THR A 201 17.92 1.76 -5.09
CA THR A 201 18.83 2.08 -6.19
C THR A 201 19.86 3.12 -5.76
N ALA A 202 19.37 4.15 -5.08
CA ALA A 202 20.23 5.24 -4.60
C ALA A 202 20.83 4.97 -3.21
N GLY A 203 20.31 3.99 -2.46
CA GLY A 203 20.72 3.68 -1.10
C GLY A 203 20.38 4.78 -0.09
N ILE A 204 19.40 5.63 -0.43
CA ILE A 204 18.97 6.76 0.40
C ILE A 204 17.53 6.58 0.90
N GLU A 205 17.21 7.26 1.99
CA GLU A 205 15.84 7.35 2.48
C GLU A 205 15.01 8.28 1.60
N ASP A 206 13.89 7.77 1.09
CA ASP A 206 12.88 8.55 0.38
C ASP A 206 11.68 8.81 1.31
N ARG A 207 11.34 10.08 1.51
CA ARG A 207 10.23 10.54 2.35
C ARG A 207 9.12 11.12 1.50
N LYS A 208 8.07 10.37 1.29
CA LYS A 208 6.96 10.72 0.39
C LYS A 208 6.03 11.84 0.86
N SER A 209 6.27 12.47 1.99
CA SER A 209 5.45 13.62 2.43
C SER A 209 6.23 14.93 2.47
N VAL A 210 7.47 14.94 2.00
CA VAL A 210 8.39 16.07 2.13
C VAL A 210 8.70 16.74 0.79
N VAL A 211 8.18 16.18 -0.30
CA VAL A 211 8.40 16.74 -1.65
C VAL A 211 7.18 17.47 -2.17
#